data_ebc01f53e8d71e5d6d2da36acb796d57
#
_entry.id   ebc01f53e8d71e5d6d2da36acb796d57
#
_cell.length_a   1.000
_cell.length_b   1.000
_cell.length_c   1.000
_cell.angle_alpha   90.00
_cell.angle_beta   90.00
_cell.angle_gamma   90.00
#
_symmetry.space_group_name_H-M   'P 1'
#
loop_
_entity.id
_entity.type
_entity.pdbx_description
1 polymer ?
#
loop_
_entity_poly.entity_id
_entity_poly.type
_entity_poly.pdbx_seq_one_letter_code
_entity_poly.pdbx_strand_id
1 'polypeptide(L)'
;MEVFNPRFEPKVLPAAAAKKKNLRVCVIGGGGTGAALAYDLALRGFDVTVLEKGELTSGTTGRHHGQLHCGARYAWADPNIAMECYEESLVLSSIAPACIEYNGGFFVATNPEEVALLPHFIDRCAAAG
;
A
#
# COMPACT_ATOMS: atom_id res chain seq x y z
N MET A 1 11.00 -11.73 20.97
CA MET A 1 10.56 -10.67 20.05
C MET A 1 9.35 -11.24 19.32
N GLU A 2 8.15 -10.93 19.81
CA GLU A 2 6.91 -11.39 19.18
C GLU A 2 6.76 -10.63 17.86
N VAL A 3 6.70 -11.37 16.78
CA VAL A 3 6.37 -10.81 15.47
C VAL A 3 4.89 -10.47 15.52
N PHE A 4 4.57 -9.18 15.49
CA PHE A 4 3.21 -8.69 15.38
C PHE A 4 2.60 -9.24 14.08
N ASN A 5 1.68 -10.16 14.24
CA ASN A 5 0.90 -10.72 13.13
C ASN A 5 -0.52 -10.13 13.22
N PRO A 6 -0.81 -9.02 12.54
CA PRO A 6 -2.16 -8.50 12.51
C PRO A 6 -3.05 -9.53 11.81
N ARG A 7 -4.00 -10.09 12.53
CA ARG A 7 -5.07 -10.88 11.93
C ARG A 7 -6.01 -9.91 11.22
N PHE A 8 -5.60 -9.51 10.02
CA PHE A 8 -6.48 -8.80 9.13
C PHE A 8 -7.46 -9.81 8.53
N GLU A 9 -8.72 -9.74 8.94
CA GLU A 9 -9.79 -10.38 8.20
C GLU A 9 -10.12 -9.47 7.00
N PRO A 10 -9.81 -9.90 5.76
CA PRO A 10 -10.11 -9.08 4.60
C PRO A 10 -11.62 -8.81 4.60
N LYS A 11 -12.02 -7.55 4.64
CA LYS A 11 -13.39 -7.16 4.25
C LYS A 11 -13.52 -7.55 2.78
N VAL A 12 -14.01 -8.75 2.53
CA VAL A 12 -14.46 -9.13 1.20
C VAL A 12 -15.57 -8.14 0.87
N LEU A 13 -15.24 -7.13 0.08
CA LEU A 13 -16.27 -6.28 -0.50
C LEU A 13 -17.19 -7.22 -1.25
N PRO A 14 -18.52 -7.21 -0.98
CA PRO A 14 -19.43 -8.07 -1.69
C PRO A 14 -19.20 -7.82 -3.18
N ALA A 15 -18.84 -8.86 -3.89
CA ALA A 15 -18.73 -8.80 -5.34
C ALA A 15 -20.05 -8.20 -5.80
N ALA A 16 -20.01 -6.96 -6.28
CA ALA A 16 -21.16 -6.32 -6.84
C ALA A 16 -21.50 -7.13 -8.10
N ALA A 17 -22.32 -8.14 -7.92
CA ALA A 17 -22.89 -8.97 -8.98
C ALA A 17 -23.91 -8.14 -9.78
N ALA A 18 -23.49 -6.97 -10.24
CA ALA A 18 -24.15 -6.29 -11.31
C ALA A 18 -23.57 -6.91 -12.59
N LYS A 19 -24.40 -7.67 -13.32
CA LYS A 19 -24.22 -7.92 -14.76
C LYS A 19 -24.13 -6.56 -15.45
N LYS A 20 -23.03 -5.84 -15.24
CA LYS A 20 -22.69 -4.68 -16.04
C LYS A 20 -22.34 -5.22 -17.40
N LYS A 21 -23.09 -4.83 -18.44
CA LYS A 21 -22.78 -4.99 -19.85
C LYS A 21 -21.26 -4.98 -20.00
N ASN A 22 -20.70 -5.88 -20.81
CA ASN A 22 -19.31 -6.06 -21.19
C ASN A 22 -18.60 -4.73 -21.49
N LEU A 23 -18.36 -3.92 -20.44
CA LEU A 23 -17.63 -2.68 -20.58
C LEU A 23 -16.15 -3.05 -20.67
N ARG A 24 -15.56 -2.69 -21.79
CA ARG A 24 -14.14 -2.85 -22.03
C ARG A 24 -13.40 -1.63 -21.53
N VAL A 25 -12.33 -1.87 -20.77
CA VAL A 25 -11.45 -0.82 -20.24
C VAL A 25 -10.05 -1.05 -20.76
N CYS A 26 -9.45 0.02 -21.26
CA CYS A 26 -8.04 0.01 -21.67
C CYS A 26 -7.24 0.80 -20.63
N VAL A 27 -6.30 0.13 -19.98
CA VAL A 27 -5.34 0.72 -19.05
C VAL A 27 -4.03 0.98 -19.81
N ILE A 28 -3.58 2.22 -19.84
CA ILE A 28 -2.33 2.60 -20.50
C ILE A 28 -1.22 2.68 -19.46
N GLY A 29 -0.25 1.78 -19.59
CA GLY A 29 0.90 1.63 -18.70
C GLY A 29 0.80 0.40 -17.80
N GLY A 30 1.82 -0.46 -17.85
CA GLY A 30 1.95 -1.70 -17.09
C GLY A 30 2.85 -1.58 -15.85
N GLY A 31 2.93 -0.40 -15.24
CA GLY A 31 3.56 -0.20 -13.93
C GLY A 31 2.66 -0.63 -12.77
N GLY A 32 3.10 -0.45 -11.51
CA GLY A 32 2.36 -0.85 -10.31
C GLY A 32 0.94 -0.30 -10.26
N THR A 33 0.75 0.98 -10.57
CA THR A 33 -0.59 1.61 -10.62
C THR A 33 -1.48 0.99 -11.68
N GLY A 34 -0.97 0.78 -12.90
CA GLY A 34 -1.75 0.16 -13.98
C GLY A 34 -2.11 -1.28 -13.70
N ALA A 35 -1.19 -2.04 -13.12
CA ALA A 35 -1.42 -3.42 -12.73
C ALA A 35 -2.49 -3.53 -11.62
N ALA A 36 -2.40 -2.70 -10.57
CA ALA A 36 -3.37 -2.67 -9.49
C ALA A 36 -4.76 -2.25 -9.98
N LEU A 37 -4.84 -1.23 -10.84
CA LEU A 37 -6.09 -0.78 -11.45
C LEU A 37 -6.70 -1.88 -12.32
N ALA A 38 -5.90 -2.54 -13.16
CA ALA A 38 -6.38 -3.63 -14.01
C ALA A 38 -6.91 -4.80 -13.19
N TYR A 39 -6.22 -5.14 -12.10
CA TYR A 39 -6.63 -6.18 -11.17
C TYR A 39 -7.99 -5.85 -10.51
N ASP A 40 -8.13 -4.66 -9.92
CA ASP A 40 -9.38 -4.23 -9.27
C ASP A 40 -10.56 -4.18 -10.26
N LEU A 41 -10.34 -3.65 -11.45
CA LEU A 41 -11.37 -3.61 -12.51
C LEU A 41 -11.79 -5.01 -12.96
N ALA A 42 -10.83 -5.92 -13.12
CA ALA A 42 -11.12 -7.31 -13.49
C ALA A 42 -11.95 -8.02 -12.41
N LEU A 43 -11.61 -7.82 -11.13
CA LEU A 43 -12.41 -8.33 -10.00
C LEU A 43 -13.84 -7.78 -10.00
N ARG A 44 -14.04 -6.55 -10.48
CA ARG A 44 -15.36 -5.92 -10.66
C ARG A 44 -16.10 -6.39 -11.92
N GLY A 45 -15.52 -7.28 -12.71
CA GLY A 45 -16.15 -7.88 -13.90
C GLY A 45 -16.04 -7.05 -15.17
N PHE A 46 -15.10 -6.12 -15.27
CA PHE A 46 -14.76 -5.44 -16.50
C PHE A 46 -13.86 -6.31 -17.38
N ASP A 47 -13.99 -6.16 -18.69
CA ASP A 47 -13.05 -6.72 -19.67
C ASP A 47 -11.89 -5.73 -19.82
N VAL A 48 -10.72 -6.08 -19.25
CA VAL A 48 -9.59 -5.15 -19.10
C VAL A 48 -8.45 -5.54 -20.04
N THR A 49 -7.99 -4.56 -20.79
CA THR A 49 -6.78 -4.66 -21.61
C THR A 49 -5.73 -3.68 -21.09
N VAL A 50 -4.51 -4.18 -20.82
CA VAL A 50 -3.38 -3.32 -20.46
C VAL A 50 -2.49 -3.13 -21.69
N LEU A 51 -2.18 -1.88 -22.01
CA LEU A 51 -1.23 -1.51 -23.06
C LEU A 51 0.04 -0.96 -22.41
N GLU A 52 1.15 -1.66 -22.61
CA GLU A 52 2.47 -1.24 -22.17
C GLU A 52 3.40 -1.11 -23.38
N LYS A 53 4.18 -0.03 -23.43
CA LYS A 53 5.09 0.25 -24.54
C LYS A 53 6.42 -0.50 -24.47
N GLY A 54 6.75 -1.07 -23.33
CA GLY A 54 7.98 -1.81 -23.07
C GLY A 54 7.71 -3.04 -22.23
N GLU A 55 8.64 -3.39 -21.37
CA GLU A 55 8.45 -4.46 -20.39
C GLU A 55 7.60 -3.98 -19.22
N LEU A 56 6.83 -4.88 -18.61
CA LEU A 56 6.08 -4.58 -17.40
C LEU A 56 7.02 -4.08 -16.31
N THR A 57 6.60 -3.05 -15.58
CA THR A 57 7.35 -2.43 -14.50
C THR A 57 8.70 -1.79 -14.88
N SER A 58 9.04 -1.68 -16.16
CA SER A 58 10.31 -1.12 -16.63
C SER A 58 10.53 0.38 -16.34
N GLY A 59 9.46 1.08 -15.97
CA GLY A 59 9.48 2.51 -15.58
C GLY A 59 9.84 2.72 -14.12
N THR A 60 9.16 3.65 -13.47
CA THR A 60 9.36 4.05 -12.06
C THR A 60 9.16 2.88 -11.09
N THR A 61 8.21 2.00 -11.36
CA THR A 61 7.89 0.85 -10.49
C THR A 61 9.09 -0.07 -10.29
N GLY A 62 9.89 -0.33 -11.32
CA GLY A 62 11.08 -1.17 -11.20
C GLY A 62 12.32 -0.44 -10.65
N ARG A 63 12.19 0.85 -10.30
CA ARG A 63 13.32 1.71 -9.89
C ARG A 63 13.11 2.39 -8.55
N HIS A 64 12.05 2.05 -7.82
CA HIS A 64 11.81 2.61 -6.50
C HIS A 64 12.63 1.89 -5.42
N HIS A 65 12.69 2.45 -4.23
CA HIS A 65 13.48 1.92 -3.10
C HIS A 65 12.90 0.64 -2.44
N GLY A 66 11.73 0.17 -2.86
CA GLY A 66 11.10 -1.04 -2.36
C GLY A 66 10.50 -0.97 -0.95
N GLN A 67 10.48 0.19 -0.31
CA GLN A 67 9.92 0.32 1.04
C GLN A 67 8.42 0.55 1.02
N LEU A 68 7.69 -0.27 1.76
CA LEU A 68 6.29 -0.04 2.09
C LEU A 68 6.24 0.79 3.40
N HIS A 69 5.94 2.08 3.26
CA HIS A 69 5.96 3.03 4.38
C HIS A 69 4.68 3.02 5.20
N CYS A 70 4.31 2.08 5.89
CA CYS A 70 3.07 1.89 6.68
C CYS A 70 2.54 3.12 7.48
N GLY A 71 2.76 4.33 7.01
CA GLY A 71 2.24 5.58 7.56
C GLY A 71 3.14 6.29 8.56
N ALA A 72 4.00 5.62 9.29
CA ALA A 72 4.79 6.23 10.37
C ALA A 72 5.59 7.47 9.93
N ARG A 73 6.04 7.53 8.67
CA ARG A 73 6.70 8.69 8.08
C ARG A 73 5.86 9.97 8.13
N TYR A 74 4.54 9.84 8.07
CA TYR A 74 3.61 10.97 8.06
C TYR A 74 3.03 11.29 9.43
N ALA A 75 3.19 10.40 10.42
CA ALA A 75 2.58 10.54 11.74
C ALA A 75 2.90 11.87 12.43
N TRP A 76 4.08 12.44 12.14
CA TRP A 76 4.49 13.75 12.66
C TRP A 76 3.67 14.90 12.07
N ALA A 77 3.51 14.94 10.75
CA ALA A 77 2.92 16.07 10.04
C ALA A 77 1.39 15.95 9.90
N ASP A 78 0.90 14.75 9.56
CA ASP A 78 -0.52 14.48 9.33
C ASP A 78 -0.89 13.07 9.77
N PRO A 79 -1.45 12.91 10.98
CA PRO A 79 -1.89 11.62 11.50
C PRO A 79 -2.97 10.94 10.66
N ASN A 80 -3.81 11.70 9.92
CA ASN A 80 -4.85 11.11 9.09
C ASN A 80 -4.23 10.41 7.87
N ILE A 81 -3.26 11.06 7.23
CA ILE A 81 -2.50 10.44 6.13
C ILE A 81 -1.73 9.21 6.65
N ALA A 82 -1.18 9.29 7.87
CA ALA A 82 -0.49 8.15 8.47
C ALA A 82 -1.44 6.96 8.64
N MET A 83 -2.65 7.19 9.13
CA MET A 83 -3.69 6.16 9.31
C MET A 83 -4.12 5.56 7.97
N GLU A 84 -4.41 6.38 6.95
CA GLU A 84 -4.74 5.91 5.61
C GLU A 84 -3.63 5.02 5.03
N CYS A 85 -2.37 5.44 5.13
CA CYS A 85 -1.23 4.64 4.66
C CYS A 85 -1.10 3.31 5.42
N TYR A 86 -1.39 3.31 6.73
CA TYR A 86 -1.37 2.09 7.53
C TYR A 86 -2.47 1.13 7.08
N GLU A 87 -3.71 1.60 6.95
CA GLU A 87 -4.85 0.81 6.47
C GLU A 87 -4.59 0.22 5.08
N GLU A 88 -4.08 1.02 4.14
CA GLU A 88 -3.70 0.55 2.82
C GLU A 88 -2.57 -0.50 2.85
N SER A 89 -1.62 -0.38 3.78
CA SER A 89 -0.57 -1.38 3.96
C SER A 89 -1.12 -2.74 4.40
N LEU A 90 -2.16 -2.74 5.24
CA LEU A 90 -2.87 -3.96 5.63
C LEU A 90 -3.62 -4.59 4.45
N VAL A 91 -4.26 -3.77 3.61
CA VAL A 91 -4.90 -4.25 2.38
C VAL A 91 -3.88 -4.90 1.46
N LEU A 92 -2.75 -4.23 1.20
CA LEU A 92 -1.67 -4.76 0.36
C LEU A 92 -1.12 -6.08 0.91
N SER A 93 -0.94 -6.16 2.23
CA SER A 93 -0.47 -7.38 2.90
C SER A 93 -1.45 -8.56 2.71
N SER A 94 -2.73 -8.26 2.54
CA SER A 94 -3.76 -9.27 2.29
C SER A 94 -3.81 -9.72 0.83
N ILE A 95 -3.76 -8.78 -0.13
CA ILE A 95 -3.97 -9.08 -1.54
C ILE A 95 -2.69 -9.48 -2.28
N ALA A 96 -1.52 -9.08 -1.77
CA ALA A 96 -0.22 -9.34 -2.39
C ALA A 96 0.86 -9.76 -1.37
N PRO A 97 0.61 -10.76 -0.51
CA PRO A 97 1.53 -11.13 0.57
C PRO A 97 2.90 -11.58 0.06
N ALA A 98 2.96 -12.17 -1.14
CA ALA A 98 4.20 -12.61 -1.76
C ALA A 98 5.13 -11.46 -2.22
N CYS A 99 4.61 -10.22 -2.25
CA CYS A 99 5.38 -9.04 -2.65
C CYS A 99 5.96 -8.28 -1.45
N ILE A 100 5.70 -8.74 -0.22
CA ILE A 100 6.07 -8.02 1.01
C ILE A 100 7.01 -8.87 1.85
N GLU A 101 8.17 -8.30 2.17
CA GLU A 101 9.12 -8.86 3.11
C GLU A 101 9.06 -8.08 4.44
N TYR A 102 8.80 -8.81 5.54
CA TYR A 102 8.73 -8.22 6.88
C TYR A 102 10.12 -8.14 7.53
N ASN A 103 10.98 -7.32 6.98
CA ASN A 103 12.36 -7.15 7.45
C ASN A 103 12.54 -5.99 8.44
N GLY A 104 11.46 -5.30 8.78
CA GLY A 104 11.45 -4.17 9.70
C GLY A 104 12.05 -2.89 9.11
N GLY A 105 12.19 -1.88 9.97
CA GLY A 105 12.78 -0.59 9.63
C GLY A 105 13.10 0.20 10.89
N PHE A 106 13.87 1.27 10.73
CA PHE A 106 14.28 2.13 11.84
C PHE A 106 14.04 3.59 11.50
N PHE A 107 13.54 4.33 12.49
CA PHE A 107 13.67 5.78 12.54
C PHE A 107 14.82 6.10 13.47
N VAL A 108 15.78 6.88 12.99
CA VAL A 108 17.02 7.15 13.72
C VAL A 108 17.08 8.62 14.09
N ALA A 109 17.18 8.91 15.39
CA ALA A 109 17.50 10.23 15.89
C ALA A 109 19.04 10.39 15.90
N THR A 110 19.54 11.46 15.29
CA THR A 110 20.96 11.69 15.08
C THR A 110 21.56 12.76 16.00
N ASN A 111 20.73 13.45 16.75
CA ASN A 111 21.14 14.50 17.69
C ASN A 111 20.21 14.55 18.91
N PRO A 112 20.64 15.22 20.03
CA PRO A 112 19.86 15.27 21.27
C PRO A 112 18.47 15.90 21.14
N GLU A 113 18.30 16.83 20.21
CA GLU A 113 17.01 17.51 19.96
C GLU A 113 16.01 16.52 19.35
N GLU A 114 16.44 15.73 18.37
CA GLU A 114 15.63 14.66 17.78
C GLU A 114 15.30 13.56 18.81
N VAL A 115 16.26 13.19 19.67
CA VAL A 115 16.02 12.22 20.76
C VAL A 115 14.92 12.71 21.70
N ALA A 116 14.90 14.00 22.03
CA ALA A 116 13.87 14.60 22.88
C ALA A 116 12.47 14.53 22.26
N LEU A 117 12.36 14.42 20.93
CA LEU A 117 11.09 14.33 20.22
C LEU A 117 10.55 12.88 20.09
N LEU A 118 11.38 11.86 20.37
CA LEU A 118 10.98 10.47 20.22
C LEU A 118 9.70 10.07 20.95
N PRO A 119 9.48 10.44 22.23
CA PRO A 119 8.24 10.10 22.92
C PRO A 119 7.01 10.61 22.18
N HIS A 120 7.06 11.87 21.74
CA HIS A 120 5.96 12.47 21.00
C HIS A 120 5.74 11.82 19.63
N PHE A 121 6.80 11.42 18.95
CA PHE A 121 6.70 10.67 17.67
C PHE A 121 6.04 9.30 17.88
N ILE A 122 6.42 8.59 18.95
CA ILE A 122 5.82 7.29 19.31
C ILE A 122 4.32 7.44 19.58
N ASP A 123 3.94 8.47 20.37
CA ASP A 123 2.53 8.75 20.68
C ASP A 123 1.72 9.03 19.41
N ARG A 124 2.29 9.76 18.46
CA ARG A 124 1.63 10.04 17.18
C ARG A 124 1.51 8.82 16.29
N CYS A 125 2.50 7.95 16.27
CA CYS A 125 2.41 6.68 15.58
C CYS A 125 1.32 5.79 16.19
N ALA A 126 1.27 5.70 17.52
CA ALA A 126 0.24 4.93 18.23
C ALA A 126 -1.18 5.47 18.00
N ALA A 127 -1.33 6.79 17.81
CA ALA A 127 -2.62 7.39 17.49
C ALA A 127 -3.09 7.14 16.04
N ALA A 128 -2.17 6.79 15.16
CA ALA A 128 -2.46 6.49 13.75
C ALA A 128 -2.63 4.97 13.45
N GLY A 129 -2.43 4.10 14.43
CA GLY A 129 -2.52 2.62 14.33
C GLY A 129 -1.20 1.99 14.69
#